data_c54d3874d5bacfe2caf6bf4509c370c7
#
_entry.id   c54d3874d5bacfe2caf6bf4509c370c7
#
_cell.length_a   1.000
_cell.length_b   1.000
_cell.length_c   1.000
_cell.angle_alpha   90.00
_cell.angle_beta   90.00
_cell.angle_gamma   90.00
#
_symmetry.space_group_name_H-M   'P 1'
#
loop_
_entity.id
_entity.type
_entity.pdbx_description
1 polymer ?
#
loop_
_entity_poly.entity_id
_entity_poly.type
_entity_poly.pdbx_seq_one_letter_code
_entity_poly.pdbx_strand_id
1 'polypeptide(L)'
;MRIQDLILPEDRVFFQLFSKMTTSLHQAAGHLADMTSDLTSAHQKCHAIRQLEHEADGITRDIFERLDESLITPLEPEEIGRLAPALDDVIDAIDWVSHQLCNYGINETNEILQEFSSLIVKCAQQIEEGVGLLATLKKPLEVKEKSIEINQLWNRSRELLSSAILDLFKTQDPVLIIKFKDIYENLEEVLAKCNHVGHVLNDISMHHV
;
A
#
# COMPACT_ATOMS: atom_id res chain seq x y z
N MET A 1 11.27 35.70 -12.52
CA MET A 1 11.45 34.27 -12.84
C MET A 1 12.09 33.68 -11.59
N ARG A 2 11.31 32.99 -10.77
CA ARG A 2 11.82 32.40 -9.52
C ARG A 2 12.52 31.09 -9.88
N ILE A 3 13.71 30.85 -9.32
CA ILE A 3 14.52 29.64 -9.49
C ILE A 3 13.76 28.36 -9.13
N GLN A 4 12.64 28.49 -8.42
CA GLN A 4 11.74 27.42 -8.00
C GLN A 4 10.90 26.75 -9.13
N ASP A 5 10.95 27.27 -10.36
CA ASP A 5 10.20 26.69 -11.50
C ASP A 5 11.07 25.79 -12.41
N LEU A 6 12.34 25.59 -12.05
CA LEU A 6 13.26 24.72 -12.81
C LEU A 6 13.32 23.35 -12.10
N ILE A 7 12.34 22.50 -12.37
CA ILE A 7 12.44 21.06 -12.02
C ILE A 7 13.62 20.51 -12.83
N LEU A 8 14.72 20.19 -12.15
CA LEU A 8 15.89 19.57 -12.78
C LEU A 8 15.49 18.19 -13.34
N PRO A 9 16.16 17.71 -14.42
CA PRO A 9 15.88 16.38 -14.97
C PRO A 9 15.95 15.25 -13.94
N GLU A 10 16.84 15.38 -12.95
CA GLU A 10 17.02 14.43 -11.84
C GLU A 10 15.83 14.41 -10.88
N ASP A 11 15.21 15.55 -10.59
CA ASP A 11 14.01 15.62 -9.75
C ASP A 11 12.86 14.80 -10.32
N ARG A 12 12.69 14.82 -11.64
CA ARG A 12 11.65 14.07 -12.34
C ARG A 12 11.79 12.57 -12.18
N VAL A 13 13.03 12.07 -12.06
CA VAL A 13 13.29 10.63 -12.00
C VAL A 13 12.77 10.03 -10.68
N PHE A 14 13.01 10.68 -9.54
CA PHE A 14 12.49 10.20 -8.25
C PHE A 14 10.95 10.13 -8.26
N PHE A 15 10.28 11.19 -8.72
CA PHE A 15 8.82 11.17 -8.81
C PHE A 15 8.28 10.16 -9.83
N GLN A 16 9.02 9.88 -10.91
CA GLN A 16 8.66 8.82 -11.84
C GLN A 16 8.78 7.42 -11.20
N LEU A 17 9.82 7.18 -10.40
CA LEU A 17 10.00 5.93 -9.67
C LEU A 17 8.89 5.75 -8.62
N PHE A 18 8.60 6.77 -7.83
CA PHE A 18 7.47 6.75 -6.89
C PHE A 18 6.12 6.52 -7.58
N SER A 19 5.88 7.17 -8.72
CA SER A 19 4.65 6.95 -9.50
C SER A 19 4.54 5.51 -10.01
N LYS A 20 5.63 4.90 -10.48
CA LYS A 20 5.63 3.49 -10.87
C LYS A 20 5.32 2.59 -9.68
N MET A 21 5.94 2.85 -8.54
CA MET A 21 5.76 2.08 -7.32
C MET A 21 4.31 2.12 -6.82
N THR A 22 3.69 3.30 -6.79
CA THR A 22 2.27 3.44 -6.41
C THR A 22 1.33 2.80 -7.41
N THR A 23 1.67 2.81 -8.70
CA THR A 23 0.91 2.09 -9.73
C THR A 23 1.00 0.58 -9.52
N SER A 24 2.18 0.02 -9.24
CA SER A 24 2.35 -1.41 -8.90
C SER A 24 1.57 -1.77 -7.65
N LEU A 25 1.59 -0.92 -6.61
CA LEU A 25 0.81 -1.08 -5.38
C LEU A 25 -0.69 -1.13 -5.68
N HIS A 26 -1.20 -0.20 -6.47
CA HIS A 26 -2.62 -0.16 -6.82
C HIS A 26 -3.05 -1.39 -7.64
N GLN A 27 -2.21 -1.86 -8.55
CA GLN A 27 -2.45 -3.09 -9.31
C GLN A 27 -2.43 -4.33 -8.40
N ALA A 28 -1.48 -4.42 -7.46
CA ALA A 28 -1.43 -5.51 -6.49
C ALA A 28 -2.69 -5.55 -5.61
N ALA A 29 -3.15 -4.39 -5.13
CA ALA A 29 -4.41 -4.27 -4.40
C ALA A 29 -5.61 -4.72 -5.24
N GLY A 30 -5.67 -4.35 -6.53
CA GLY A 30 -6.69 -4.79 -7.47
C GLY A 30 -6.69 -6.30 -7.67
N HIS A 31 -5.52 -6.93 -7.85
CA HIS A 31 -5.40 -8.38 -7.95
C HIS A 31 -5.81 -9.10 -6.67
N LEU A 32 -5.52 -8.55 -5.50
CA LEU A 32 -5.99 -9.09 -4.22
C LEU A 32 -7.52 -9.01 -4.12
N ALA A 33 -8.13 -7.89 -4.53
CA ALA A 33 -9.58 -7.74 -4.55
C ALA A 33 -10.26 -8.74 -5.51
N ASP A 34 -9.69 -8.93 -6.70
CA ASP A 34 -10.14 -9.96 -7.63
C ASP A 34 -9.99 -11.37 -7.04
N MET A 35 -8.88 -11.63 -6.32
CA MET A 35 -8.63 -12.92 -5.68
C MET A 35 -9.64 -13.21 -4.58
N THR A 36 -9.95 -12.22 -3.73
CA THR A 36 -10.93 -12.38 -2.65
C THR A 36 -12.38 -12.43 -3.15
N SER A 37 -12.67 -11.94 -4.35
CA SER A 37 -13.99 -12.06 -4.97
C SER A 37 -14.22 -13.42 -5.65
N ASP A 38 -13.16 -14.00 -6.21
CA ASP A 38 -13.18 -15.30 -6.89
C ASP A 38 -11.85 -16.03 -6.70
N LEU A 39 -11.86 -17.11 -5.93
CA LEU A 39 -10.68 -17.92 -5.61
C LEU A 39 -10.37 -19.01 -6.64
N THR A 40 -11.16 -19.16 -7.70
CA THR A 40 -10.96 -20.23 -8.71
C THR A 40 -9.61 -20.13 -9.42
N SER A 41 -9.06 -18.92 -9.58
CA SER A 41 -7.74 -18.65 -10.18
C SER A 41 -6.74 -18.09 -9.17
N ALA A 42 -6.88 -18.41 -7.89
CA ALA A 42 -6.09 -17.86 -6.79
C ALA A 42 -4.57 -17.93 -7.05
N HIS A 43 -4.06 -19.09 -7.50
CA HIS A 43 -2.62 -19.25 -7.78
C HIS A 43 -2.11 -18.33 -8.91
N GLN A 44 -2.92 -18.08 -9.95
CA GLN A 44 -2.52 -17.16 -11.03
C GLN A 44 -2.47 -15.72 -10.52
N LYS A 45 -3.47 -15.32 -9.72
CA LYS A 45 -3.53 -13.98 -9.13
C LYS A 45 -2.41 -13.76 -8.10
N CYS A 46 -2.11 -14.76 -7.28
CA CYS A 46 -0.97 -14.76 -6.37
C CYS A 46 0.35 -14.58 -7.14
N HIS A 47 0.54 -15.27 -8.27
CA HIS A 47 1.73 -15.09 -9.10
C HIS A 47 1.82 -13.68 -9.70
N ALA A 48 0.69 -13.09 -10.12
CA ALA A 48 0.67 -11.72 -10.63
C ALA A 48 1.02 -10.70 -9.55
N ILE A 49 0.54 -10.88 -8.31
CA ILE A 49 0.91 -10.03 -7.16
C ILE A 49 2.42 -10.15 -6.89
N ARG A 50 2.96 -11.37 -6.87
CA ARG A 50 4.39 -11.61 -6.68
C ARG A 50 5.27 -10.94 -7.74
N GLN A 51 4.83 -10.86 -8.99
CA GLN A 51 5.55 -10.13 -10.03
C GLN A 51 5.60 -8.62 -9.73
N LEU A 52 4.50 -8.04 -9.25
CA LEU A 52 4.43 -6.62 -8.88
C LEU A 52 5.30 -6.31 -7.65
N GLU A 53 5.37 -7.22 -6.67
CA GLU A 53 6.28 -7.11 -5.53
C GLU A 53 7.74 -7.10 -5.99
N HIS A 54 8.17 -8.05 -6.83
CA HIS A 54 9.52 -8.07 -7.39
C HIS A 54 9.87 -6.82 -8.22
N GLU A 55 8.88 -6.24 -8.94
CA GLU A 55 9.06 -4.97 -9.64
C GLU A 55 9.26 -3.81 -8.65
N ALA A 56 8.48 -3.77 -7.56
CA ALA A 56 8.59 -2.74 -6.52
C ALA A 56 9.94 -2.82 -5.79
N ASP A 57 10.39 -4.02 -5.44
CA ASP A 57 11.73 -4.30 -4.92
C ASP A 57 12.84 -3.73 -5.80
N GLY A 58 12.70 -3.91 -7.12
CA GLY A 58 13.61 -3.34 -8.12
C GLY A 58 13.60 -1.81 -8.10
N ILE A 59 12.40 -1.22 -8.05
CA ILE A 59 12.24 0.24 -8.00
C ILE A 59 12.82 0.81 -6.70
N THR A 60 12.61 0.15 -5.56
CA THR A 60 13.18 0.54 -4.27
C THR A 60 14.70 0.59 -4.32
N ARG A 61 15.35 -0.42 -4.91
CA ARG A 61 16.81 -0.41 -5.12
C ARG A 61 17.25 0.73 -6.04
N ASP A 62 16.56 0.94 -7.16
CA ASP A 62 16.85 2.04 -8.09
C ASP A 62 16.76 3.41 -7.39
N ILE A 63 15.79 3.59 -6.47
CA ILE A 63 15.65 4.83 -5.69
C ILE A 63 16.87 5.02 -4.79
N PHE A 64 17.32 4.00 -4.06
CA PHE A 64 18.48 4.11 -3.15
C PHE A 64 19.79 4.29 -3.90
N GLU A 65 20.02 3.57 -5.01
CA GLU A 65 21.22 3.76 -5.86
C GLU A 65 21.30 5.21 -6.37
N ARG A 66 20.18 5.78 -6.83
CA ARG A 66 20.13 7.17 -7.27
C ARG A 66 20.31 8.16 -6.12
N LEU A 67 19.78 7.83 -4.94
CA LEU A 67 19.94 8.68 -3.76
C LEU A 67 21.41 8.80 -3.35
N ASP A 68 22.17 7.70 -3.44
CA ASP A 68 23.60 7.68 -3.14
C ASP A 68 24.45 8.43 -4.19
N GLU A 69 23.99 8.47 -5.44
CA GLU A 69 24.68 9.15 -6.54
C GLU A 69 24.32 10.64 -6.67
N SER A 70 23.19 11.07 -6.11
CA SER A 70 22.65 12.42 -6.31
C SER A 70 23.19 13.42 -5.29
N LEU A 71 23.70 14.56 -5.78
CA LEU A 71 24.11 15.68 -4.93
C LEU A 71 22.94 16.57 -4.49
N ILE A 72 21.87 16.58 -5.27
CA ILE A 72 20.65 17.38 -5.05
C ILE A 72 19.45 16.48 -5.32
N THR A 73 18.48 16.48 -4.43
CA THR A 73 17.25 15.68 -4.53
C THR A 73 16.00 16.55 -4.38
N PRO A 74 14.86 16.18 -4.98
CA PRO A 74 13.63 16.97 -4.94
C PRO A 74 12.95 17.02 -3.56
N LEU A 75 13.20 16.01 -2.76
CA LEU A 75 12.82 15.87 -1.35
C LEU A 75 14.09 15.71 -0.53
N GLU A 76 14.03 15.89 0.77
CA GLU A 76 15.18 15.59 1.63
C GLU A 76 15.53 14.08 1.52
N PRO A 77 16.83 13.72 1.55
CA PRO A 77 17.25 12.31 1.47
C PRO A 77 16.56 11.41 2.49
N GLU A 78 16.30 11.94 3.69
CA GLU A 78 15.58 11.23 4.75
C GLU A 78 14.11 10.99 4.40
N GLU A 79 13.46 11.91 3.69
CA GLU A 79 12.07 11.78 3.23
C GLU A 79 11.95 10.71 2.16
N ILE A 80 12.87 10.69 1.19
CA ILE A 80 12.97 9.65 0.17
C ILE A 80 13.22 8.29 0.83
N GLY A 81 14.18 8.23 1.77
CA GLY A 81 14.54 7.03 2.52
C GLY A 81 13.43 6.48 3.42
N ARG A 82 12.42 7.30 3.76
CA ARG A 82 11.23 6.87 4.52
C ARG A 82 10.08 6.47 3.60
N LEU A 83 9.88 7.19 2.50
CA LEU A 83 8.74 6.97 1.61
C LEU A 83 8.89 5.68 0.80
N ALA A 84 10.07 5.41 0.23
CA ALA A 84 10.29 4.23 -0.60
C ALA A 84 10.04 2.92 0.16
N PRO A 85 10.66 2.66 1.34
CA PRO A 85 10.38 1.46 2.10
C PRO A 85 8.94 1.37 2.60
N ALA A 86 8.31 2.49 2.94
CA ALA A 86 6.93 2.47 3.41
C ALA A 86 5.95 2.03 2.30
N LEU A 87 6.20 2.40 1.04
CA LEU A 87 5.41 1.94 -0.11
C LEU A 87 5.66 0.45 -0.40
N ASP A 88 6.90 0.02 -0.34
CA ASP A 88 7.36 -1.35 -0.52
C ASP A 88 6.69 -2.29 0.48
N ASP A 89 6.74 -1.94 1.75
CA ASP A 89 6.11 -2.66 2.86
C ASP A 89 4.62 -2.98 2.63
N VAL A 90 3.88 -2.09 1.94
CA VAL A 90 2.46 -2.34 1.62
C VAL A 90 2.33 -3.44 0.57
N ILE A 91 3.16 -3.41 -0.48
CA ILE A 91 3.12 -4.41 -1.56
C ILE A 91 3.52 -5.78 -1.02
N ASP A 92 4.56 -5.84 -0.20
CA ASP A 92 5.02 -7.04 0.51
C ASP A 92 3.90 -7.66 1.35
N ALA A 93 3.18 -6.84 2.10
CA ALA A 93 2.08 -7.32 2.92
C ALA A 93 0.90 -7.85 2.06
N ILE A 94 0.63 -7.24 0.90
CA ILE A 94 -0.36 -7.74 -0.07
C ILE A 94 0.07 -9.10 -0.62
N ASP A 95 1.35 -9.24 -1.02
CA ASP A 95 1.90 -10.51 -1.51
C ASP A 95 1.80 -11.59 -0.43
N TRP A 96 2.18 -11.27 0.81
CA TRP A 96 2.08 -12.19 1.93
C TRP A 96 0.66 -12.74 2.13
N VAL A 97 -0.35 -11.88 2.17
CA VAL A 97 -1.76 -12.29 2.32
C VAL A 97 -2.21 -13.17 1.15
N SER A 98 -1.81 -12.81 -0.09
CA SER A 98 -2.15 -13.60 -1.28
C SER A 98 -1.62 -15.04 -1.19
N HIS A 99 -0.39 -15.20 -0.70
CA HIS A 99 0.21 -16.49 -0.45
C HIS A 99 -0.47 -17.26 0.67
N GLN A 100 -0.91 -16.60 1.75
CA GLN A 100 -1.64 -17.25 2.82
C GLN A 100 -2.99 -17.81 2.35
N LEU A 101 -3.73 -17.07 1.54
CA LEU A 101 -5.00 -17.55 0.95
C LEU A 101 -4.78 -18.87 0.17
N CYS A 102 -3.69 -18.94 -0.62
CA CYS A 102 -3.32 -20.15 -1.36
C CYS A 102 -2.86 -21.27 -0.43
N ASN A 103 -1.92 -20.99 0.48
CA ASN A 103 -1.26 -22.00 1.33
C ASN A 103 -2.22 -22.61 2.35
N TYR A 104 -3.18 -21.84 2.84
CA TYR A 104 -4.21 -22.34 3.76
C TYR A 104 -5.32 -23.10 3.06
N GLY A 105 -5.32 -23.16 1.72
CA GLY A 105 -6.33 -23.83 0.93
C GLY A 105 -7.72 -23.23 1.15
N ILE A 106 -7.80 -21.90 1.17
CA ILE A 106 -9.07 -21.20 1.22
C ILE A 106 -9.73 -21.32 -0.16
N ASN A 107 -10.84 -22.02 -0.23
CA ASN A 107 -11.53 -22.30 -1.49
C ASN A 107 -12.85 -21.53 -1.64
N GLU A 108 -13.32 -20.92 -0.57
CA GLU A 108 -14.57 -20.16 -0.55
C GLU A 108 -14.29 -18.72 -0.07
N THR A 109 -14.81 -17.77 -0.82
CA THR A 109 -14.77 -16.37 -0.44
C THR A 109 -15.85 -16.04 0.59
N ASN A 110 -15.72 -14.91 1.28
CA ASN A 110 -16.74 -14.36 2.15
C ASN A 110 -16.73 -12.82 2.10
N GLU A 111 -17.79 -12.21 2.61
CA GLU A 111 -17.99 -10.77 2.61
C GLU A 111 -16.88 -10.01 3.34
N ILE A 112 -16.30 -10.61 4.39
CA ILE A 112 -15.23 -10.00 5.19
C ILE A 112 -13.95 -9.87 4.36
N LEU A 113 -13.54 -10.91 3.63
CA LEU A 113 -12.39 -10.88 2.73
C LEU A 113 -12.57 -9.79 1.65
N GLN A 114 -13.76 -9.72 1.06
CA GLN A 114 -14.09 -8.73 0.04
C GLN A 114 -14.11 -7.30 0.59
N GLU A 115 -14.62 -7.10 1.80
CA GLU A 115 -14.65 -5.77 2.42
C GLU A 115 -13.23 -5.29 2.74
N PHE A 116 -12.36 -6.13 3.34
CA PHE A 116 -10.95 -5.79 3.57
C PHE A 116 -10.23 -5.40 2.28
N SER A 117 -10.33 -6.24 1.24
CA SER A 117 -9.65 -5.96 -0.03
C SER A 117 -10.18 -4.70 -0.71
N SER A 118 -11.48 -4.41 -0.59
CA SER A 118 -12.05 -3.14 -1.05
C SER A 118 -11.48 -1.93 -0.31
N LEU A 119 -11.25 -2.04 1.00
CA LEU A 119 -10.60 -0.98 1.79
C LEU A 119 -9.13 -0.79 1.35
N ILE A 120 -8.41 -1.90 1.08
CA ILE A 120 -7.02 -1.86 0.60
C ILE A 120 -6.94 -1.14 -0.76
N VAL A 121 -7.82 -1.47 -1.72
CA VAL A 121 -7.88 -0.78 -3.03
C VAL A 121 -8.10 0.72 -2.86
N LYS A 122 -9.02 1.13 -1.97
CA LYS A 122 -9.25 2.54 -1.69
C LYS A 122 -8.04 3.23 -1.08
N CYS A 123 -7.34 2.57 -0.14
CA CYS A 123 -6.09 3.11 0.41
C CYS A 123 -5.02 3.25 -0.68
N ALA A 124 -4.85 2.24 -1.54
CA ALA A 124 -3.90 2.29 -2.64
C ALA A 124 -4.17 3.48 -3.58
N GLN A 125 -5.44 3.73 -3.90
CA GLN A 125 -5.83 4.91 -4.68
C GLN A 125 -5.44 6.21 -3.98
N GLN A 126 -5.73 6.37 -2.67
CA GLN A 126 -5.37 7.58 -1.93
C GLN A 126 -3.86 7.78 -1.83
N ILE A 127 -3.09 6.69 -1.71
CA ILE A 127 -1.61 6.72 -1.73
C ILE A 127 -1.11 7.20 -3.10
N GLU A 128 -1.61 6.63 -4.21
CA GLU A 128 -1.23 7.02 -5.57
C GLU A 128 -1.52 8.49 -5.84
N GLU A 129 -2.71 8.98 -5.46
CA GLU A 129 -3.08 10.39 -5.58
C GLU A 129 -2.20 11.29 -4.70
N GLY A 130 -1.94 10.89 -3.43
CA GLY A 130 -1.09 11.63 -2.49
C GLY A 130 0.35 11.77 -2.97
N VAL A 131 0.96 10.69 -3.47
CA VAL A 131 2.30 10.70 -4.06
C VAL A 131 2.34 11.57 -5.33
N GLY A 132 1.30 11.48 -6.17
CA GLY A 132 1.18 12.35 -7.35
C GLY A 132 1.13 13.84 -7.01
N LEU A 133 0.50 14.21 -5.89
CA LEU A 133 0.47 15.60 -5.39
C LEU A 133 1.83 16.08 -4.89
N LEU A 134 2.65 15.19 -4.28
CA LEU A 134 4.01 15.54 -3.85
C LEU A 134 4.89 15.99 -5.02
N ALA A 135 4.71 15.43 -6.21
CA ALA A 135 5.49 15.81 -7.39
C ALA A 135 5.39 17.31 -7.76
N THR A 136 4.38 17.99 -7.26
CA THR A 136 4.19 19.42 -7.52
C THR A 136 4.65 20.30 -6.34
N LEU A 137 4.75 19.77 -5.12
CA LEU A 137 5.03 20.46 -3.84
C LEU A 137 4.21 21.76 -3.63
N LYS A 138 3.10 21.90 -4.35
CA LYS A 138 2.27 23.13 -4.38
C LYS A 138 0.97 23.00 -3.61
N LYS A 139 0.67 21.79 -3.11
CA LYS A 139 -0.66 21.45 -2.57
C LYS A 139 -0.60 20.64 -1.26
N PRO A 140 0.08 21.14 -0.23
CA PRO A 140 0.27 20.38 1.02
C PRO A 140 -1.06 20.04 1.72
N LEU A 141 -2.07 20.91 1.60
CA LEU A 141 -3.39 20.63 2.18
C LEU A 141 -4.10 19.45 1.50
N GLU A 142 -3.97 19.31 0.17
CA GLU A 142 -4.56 18.19 -0.56
C GLU A 142 -3.86 16.87 -0.19
N VAL A 143 -2.53 16.86 0.02
CA VAL A 143 -1.78 15.67 0.51
C VAL A 143 -2.26 15.30 1.92
N LYS A 144 -2.44 16.28 2.80
CA LYS A 144 -2.98 16.06 4.15
C LYS A 144 -4.39 15.46 4.12
N GLU A 145 -5.26 15.90 3.20
CA GLU A 145 -6.60 15.31 3.02
C GLU A 145 -6.48 13.82 2.66
N LYS A 146 -5.57 13.43 1.78
CA LYS A 146 -5.32 12.02 1.43
C LYS A 146 -4.87 11.21 2.65
N SER A 147 -3.95 11.73 3.45
CA SER A 147 -3.54 11.09 4.70
C SER A 147 -4.71 10.88 5.67
N ILE A 148 -5.60 11.85 5.80
CA ILE A 148 -6.81 11.72 6.65
C ILE A 148 -7.74 10.64 6.11
N GLU A 149 -7.96 10.58 4.79
CA GLU A 149 -8.80 9.54 4.17
C GLU A 149 -8.22 8.13 4.40
N ILE A 150 -6.91 7.95 4.25
CA ILE A 150 -6.22 6.68 4.54
C ILE A 150 -6.42 6.28 6.00
N ASN A 151 -6.26 7.22 6.94
CA ASN A 151 -6.47 6.96 8.36
C ASN A 151 -7.92 6.54 8.69
N GLN A 152 -8.91 7.15 8.04
CA GLN A 152 -10.32 6.77 8.20
C GLN A 152 -10.58 5.35 7.69
N LEU A 153 -9.98 4.96 6.55
CA LEU A 153 -10.09 3.60 6.00
C LEU A 153 -9.44 2.57 6.92
N TRP A 154 -8.28 2.88 7.49
CA TRP A 154 -7.64 2.02 8.48
C TRP A 154 -8.48 1.89 9.76
N ASN A 155 -9.05 2.97 10.30
CA ASN A 155 -9.93 2.89 11.47
C ASN A 155 -11.14 1.97 11.20
N ARG A 156 -11.71 2.06 9.98
CA ARG A 156 -12.80 1.16 9.56
C ARG A 156 -12.35 -0.30 9.51
N SER A 157 -11.13 -0.60 9.06
CA SER A 157 -10.62 -1.97 9.03
C SER A 157 -10.47 -2.58 10.43
N ARG A 158 -10.11 -1.78 11.43
CA ARG A 158 -10.03 -2.21 12.83
C ARG A 158 -11.41 -2.57 13.40
N GLU A 159 -12.45 -1.80 13.06
CA GLU A 159 -13.83 -2.13 13.43
C GLU A 159 -14.29 -3.41 12.73
N LEU A 160 -13.96 -3.55 11.43
CA LEU A 160 -14.26 -4.76 10.65
C LEU A 160 -13.55 -5.98 11.26
N LEU A 161 -12.26 -5.89 11.59
CA LEU A 161 -11.50 -6.95 12.23
C LEU A 161 -12.16 -7.39 13.55
N SER A 162 -12.50 -6.42 14.40
CA SER A 162 -13.13 -6.71 15.69
C SER A 162 -14.45 -7.48 15.54
N SER A 163 -15.30 -7.05 14.60
CA SER A 163 -16.57 -7.74 14.34
C SER A 163 -16.36 -9.11 13.70
N ALA A 164 -15.43 -9.23 12.75
CA ALA A 164 -15.12 -10.49 12.07
C ALA A 164 -14.59 -11.56 13.03
N ILE A 165 -13.72 -11.16 13.98
CA ILE A 165 -13.21 -12.07 15.01
C ILE A 165 -14.33 -12.53 15.94
N LEU A 166 -15.23 -11.63 16.36
CA LEU A 166 -16.39 -12.01 17.19
C LEU A 166 -17.30 -13.03 16.48
N ASP A 167 -17.52 -12.84 15.18
CA ASP A 167 -18.33 -13.77 14.40
C ASP A 167 -17.61 -15.11 14.15
N LEU A 168 -16.32 -15.07 13.92
CA LEU A 168 -15.48 -16.24 13.70
C LEU A 168 -15.50 -17.19 14.94
N PHE A 169 -15.47 -16.63 16.15
CA PHE A 169 -15.54 -17.42 17.39
C PHE A 169 -16.93 -18.07 17.68
N LYS A 170 -17.94 -17.78 16.86
CA LYS A 170 -19.22 -18.51 16.92
C LYS A 170 -19.16 -19.88 16.24
N THR A 171 -18.17 -20.11 15.35
CA THR A 171 -17.93 -21.46 14.79
C THR A 171 -17.27 -22.37 15.82
N GLN A 172 -17.42 -23.68 15.66
CA GLN A 172 -16.78 -24.70 16.49
C GLN A 172 -15.58 -25.37 15.80
N ASP A 173 -15.24 -24.95 14.60
CA ASP A 173 -14.08 -25.47 13.85
C ASP A 173 -12.81 -24.70 14.19
N PRO A 174 -11.89 -25.30 15.00
CA PRO A 174 -10.67 -24.62 15.42
C PRO A 174 -9.71 -24.35 14.27
N VAL A 175 -9.70 -25.19 13.22
CA VAL A 175 -8.82 -25.00 12.07
C VAL A 175 -9.29 -23.80 11.24
N LEU A 176 -10.60 -23.69 11.06
CA LEU A 176 -11.19 -22.54 10.37
C LEU A 176 -10.95 -21.23 11.14
N ILE A 177 -11.09 -21.27 12.49
CA ILE A 177 -10.80 -20.11 13.34
C ILE A 177 -9.36 -19.67 13.15
N ILE A 178 -8.37 -20.58 13.22
CA ILE A 178 -6.96 -20.26 13.08
C ILE A 178 -6.67 -19.62 11.71
N LYS A 179 -7.15 -20.26 10.63
CA LYS A 179 -6.90 -19.80 9.26
C LYS A 179 -7.46 -18.40 9.01
N PHE A 180 -8.74 -18.18 9.31
CA PHE A 180 -9.38 -16.91 9.02
C PHE A 180 -8.98 -15.80 9.98
N LYS A 181 -8.69 -16.12 11.25
CA LYS A 181 -8.14 -15.16 12.18
C LYS A 181 -6.81 -14.59 11.66
N ASP A 182 -5.90 -15.46 11.27
CA ASP A 182 -4.59 -15.09 10.75
C ASP A 182 -4.70 -14.25 9.45
N ILE A 183 -5.56 -14.66 8.52
CA ILE A 183 -5.81 -13.91 7.28
C ILE A 183 -6.42 -12.53 7.55
N TYR A 184 -7.40 -12.42 8.44
CA TYR A 184 -8.04 -11.14 8.74
C TYR A 184 -7.09 -10.18 9.46
N GLU A 185 -6.25 -10.69 10.38
CA GLU A 185 -5.22 -9.89 11.04
C GLU A 185 -4.18 -9.39 10.05
N ASN A 186 -3.75 -10.21 9.08
CA ASN A 186 -2.80 -9.79 8.05
C ASN A 186 -3.43 -8.84 7.00
N LEU A 187 -4.71 -8.96 6.70
CA LEU A 187 -5.42 -7.97 5.87
C LEU A 187 -5.51 -6.60 6.57
N GLU A 188 -5.74 -6.58 7.88
CA GLU A 188 -5.70 -5.35 8.67
C GLU A 188 -4.29 -4.77 8.73
N GLU A 189 -3.25 -5.60 8.83
CA GLU A 189 -1.84 -5.17 8.79
C GLU A 189 -1.49 -4.47 7.47
N VAL A 190 -2.02 -4.92 6.32
CA VAL A 190 -1.86 -4.18 5.05
C VAL A 190 -2.39 -2.75 5.19
N LEU A 191 -3.57 -2.58 5.80
CA LEU A 191 -4.17 -1.26 5.99
C LEU A 191 -3.40 -0.41 7.02
N ALA A 192 -2.80 -1.04 8.05
CA ALA A 192 -1.91 -0.37 8.98
C ALA A 192 -0.65 0.17 8.28
N LYS A 193 -0.08 -0.60 7.35
CA LYS A 193 1.04 -0.15 6.50
C LYS A 193 0.62 0.98 5.55
N CYS A 194 -0.56 0.91 4.94
CA CYS A 194 -1.12 2.04 4.17
C CYS A 194 -1.24 3.31 5.04
N ASN A 195 -1.70 3.18 6.29
CA ASN A 195 -1.77 4.30 7.21
C ASN A 195 -0.39 4.87 7.56
N HIS A 196 0.63 4.02 7.66
CA HIS A 196 2.01 4.47 7.83
C HIS A 196 2.48 5.32 6.64
N VAL A 197 2.20 4.89 5.40
CA VAL A 197 2.46 5.72 4.20
C VAL A 197 1.73 7.07 4.30
N GLY A 198 0.47 7.07 4.73
CA GLY A 198 -0.30 8.30 4.95
C GLY A 198 0.39 9.26 5.93
N HIS A 199 0.97 8.75 7.02
CA HIS A 199 1.75 9.57 7.95
C HIS A 199 3.02 10.13 7.31
N VAL A 200 3.77 9.32 6.55
CA VAL A 200 4.97 9.78 5.85
C VAL A 200 4.63 10.87 4.83
N LEU A 201 3.55 10.72 4.06
CA LEU A 201 3.08 11.73 3.12
C LEU A 201 2.71 13.05 3.82
N ASN A 202 2.00 12.97 4.96
CA ASN A 202 1.65 14.16 5.74
C ASN A 202 2.90 14.87 6.28
N ASP A 203 3.88 14.12 6.81
CA ASP A 203 5.13 14.69 7.32
C ASP A 203 5.88 15.44 6.23
N ILE A 204 6.08 14.80 5.06
CA ILE A 204 6.73 15.43 3.89
C ILE A 204 5.98 16.70 3.51
N SER A 205 4.65 16.65 3.41
CA SER A 205 3.85 17.79 3.00
C SER A 205 3.98 18.99 3.95
N MET A 206 4.17 18.74 5.25
CA MET A 206 4.31 19.78 6.27
C MET A 206 5.69 20.45 6.28
N HIS A 207 6.74 19.76 5.82
CA HIS A 207 8.09 20.34 5.70
C HIS A 207 8.20 21.30 4.51
N HIS A 208 7.34 21.14 3.51
CA HIS A 208 7.37 21.93 2.26
C HIS A 208 6.27 23.01 2.18
N VAL A 209 5.71 23.45 3.33
CA VAL A 209 4.70 24.53 3.43
C VAL A 209 5.33 25.93 3.37
#